data_1e4581a7902abb548f2cb301fa8d2ee7
#
_entry.id   1e4581a7902abb548f2cb301fa8d2ee7
#
_cell.length_a   1.000
_cell.length_b   1.000
_cell.length_c   1.000
_cell.angle_alpha   90.00
_cell.angle_beta   90.00
_cell.angle_gamma   90.00
#
_symmetry.space_group_name_H-M   'P 1'
#
loop_
_entity.id
_entity.type
_entity.pdbx_description
1 polymer ?
#
loop_
_entity_poly.entity_id
_entity_poly.type
_entity_poly.pdbx_seq_one_letter_code
_entity_poly.pdbx_strand_id
1 'polypeptide(L)'
;MRTIADLPFIDYADPAYAAAPYEWLAEQALNHRIARSDRGVELLDYNLCRAFVLDRTMGTDHGNLVEKMGIPESRALTFKRRMLLTQNRGEVRQRLRGALTGLIGPKQAGDLREGIAGVVSNLLDALPDGVVDLKHAFADLVPAGVYCHWVDAPLSQARFVSEMSETVLAIFRRDPSLTPRIVAAYDELFAYAADRIAARKQAMGDDFLSQLIRVQQVGALSESELEDFAVMLIEASTDNTAASIAIIIDRLTAQPGVWAAIANDPTLAIPAV
;
A
#
# COMPACT_ATOMS: atom_id res chain seq x y z
N MET A 1 17.32 -12.16 -34.30
CA MET A 1 16.82 -11.32 -33.17
C MET A 1 16.23 -12.27 -32.16
N ARG A 2 16.67 -12.27 -30.91
CA ARG A 2 16.06 -13.13 -29.87
C ARG A 2 14.66 -12.64 -29.59
N THR A 3 13.71 -13.54 -29.48
CA THR A 3 12.31 -13.25 -29.13
C THR A 3 12.07 -13.51 -27.63
N ILE A 4 10.94 -13.07 -27.09
CA ILE A 4 10.56 -13.38 -25.71
C ILE A 4 10.46 -14.92 -25.51
N ALA A 5 10.06 -15.66 -26.53
CA ALA A 5 9.98 -17.12 -26.48
C ALA A 5 11.35 -17.81 -26.27
N ASP A 6 12.44 -17.14 -26.64
CA ASP A 6 13.81 -17.67 -26.48
C ASP A 6 14.39 -17.41 -25.08
N LEU A 7 13.66 -16.68 -24.20
CA LEU A 7 14.08 -16.44 -22.84
C LEU A 7 13.90 -17.71 -21.98
N PRO A 8 14.79 -17.95 -21.00
CA PRO A 8 14.63 -19.01 -20.04
C PRO A 8 13.30 -18.85 -19.31
N PHE A 9 12.60 -19.97 -19.07
CA PHE A 9 11.36 -19.99 -18.33
C PHE A 9 11.63 -20.23 -16.85
N ILE A 10 11.04 -19.45 -15.98
CA ILE A 10 10.97 -19.68 -14.53
C ILE A 10 9.54 -19.98 -14.14
N ASP A 11 9.39 -21.04 -13.33
CA ASP A 11 8.09 -21.54 -12.90
C ASP A 11 7.84 -21.18 -11.43
N TYR A 12 6.95 -20.22 -11.19
CA TYR A 12 6.54 -19.84 -9.84
C TYR A 12 5.66 -20.88 -9.13
N ALA A 13 5.25 -21.95 -9.83
CA ALA A 13 4.60 -23.11 -9.22
C ALA A 13 5.61 -24.13 -8.67
N ASP A 14 6.92 -23.93 -8.88
CA ASP A 14 7.96 -24.79 -8.32
C ASP A 14 7.85 -24.82 -6.78
N PRO A 15 7.74 -26.01 -6.15
CA PRO A 15 7.72 -26.11 -4.70
C PRO A 15 8.93 -25.46 -4.00
N ALA A 16 10.09 -25.41 -4.64
CA ALA A 16 11.28 -24.74 -4.11
C ALA A 16 11.08 -23.24 -3.97
N TYR A 17 10.31 -22.59 -4.89
CA TYR A 17 9.92 -21.19 -4.74
C TYR A 17 9.03 -20.99 -3.51
N ALA A 18 8.05 -21.85 -3.30
CA ALA A 18 7.16 -21.74 -2.15
C ALA A 18 7.89 -21.95 -0.80
N ALA A 19 8.92 -22.81 -0.79
CA ALA A 19 9.70 -23.12 0.40
C ALA A 19 10.69 -22.01 0.78
N ALA A 20 11.36 -21.41 -0.21
CA ALA A 20 12.42 -20.41 0.01
C ALA A 20 12.45 -19.39 -1.17
N PRO A 21 11.49 -18.46 -1.26
CA PRO A 21 11.30 -17.61 -2.44
C PRO A 21 12.49 -16.70 -2.74
N TYR A 22 13.15 -16.18 -1.73
CA TYR A 22 14.28 -15.26 -1.92
C TYR A 22 15.54 -15.99 -2.40
N GLU A 23 15.85 -17.12 -1.80
CA GLU A 23 16.98 -17.97 -2.16
C GLU A 23 16.80 -18.53 -3.57
N TRP A 24 15.59 -19.00 -3.87
CA TRP A 24 15.26 -19.51 -5.21
C TRP A 24 15.37 -18.41 -6.27
N LEU A 25 14.84 -17.21 -6.03
CA LEU A 25 14.98 -16.08 -6.95
C LEU A 25 16.44 -15.64 -7.11
N ALA A 26 17.22 -15.64 -6.03
CA ALA A 26 18.64 -15.32 -6.09
C ALA A 26 19.40 -16.31 -6.97
N GLU A 27 19.09 -17.61 -6.87
CA GLU A 27 19.68 -18.63 -7.74
C GLU A 27 19.32 -18.41 -9.22
N GLN A 28 18.04 -18.11 -9.52
CA GLN A 28 17.63 -17.76 -10.89
C GLN A 28 18.39 -16.53 -11.42
N ALA A 29 18.56 -15.52 -10.58
CA ALA A 29 19.24 -14.27 -10.93
C ALA A 29 20.75 -14.47 -11.19
N LEU A 30 21.41 -15.44 -10.57
CA LEU A 30 22.79 -15.79 -10.87
C LEU A 30 22.97 -16.32 -12.30
N ASN A 31 21.97 -17.02 -12.82
CA ASN A 31 22.02 -17.67 -14.11
C ASN A 31 21.41 -16.81 -15.24
N HIS A 32 20.46 -15.94 -14.91
CA HIS A 32 19.67 -15.21 -15.90
C HIS A 32 19.41 -13.78 -15.46
N ARG A 33 19.75 -12.82 -16.32
CA ARG A 33 19.41 -11.40 -16.09
C ARG A 33 17.96 -11.08 -16.43
N ILE A 34 17.40 -11.82 -17.41
CA ILE A 34 16.03 -11.70 -17.90
C ILE A 34 15.52 -13.12 -18.12
N ALA A 35 14.30 -13.38 -17.69
CA ALA A 35 13.59 -14.63 -17.89
C ALA A 35 12.15 -14.34 -18.35
N ARG A 36 11.39 -15.38 -18.61
CA ARG A 36 9.94 -15.30 -18.81
C ARG A 36 9.23 -16.23 -17.82
N SER A 37 8.00 -15.91 -17.52
CA SER A 37 7.09 -16.74 -16.72
C SER A 37 5.68 -16.66 -17.31
N ASP A 38 4.72 -17.30 -16.67
CA ASP A 38 3.29 -17.11 -16.99
C ASP A 38 2.79 -15.68 -16.70
N ARG A 39 3.57 -14.89 -15.94
CA ARG A 39 3.26 -13.48 -15.65
C ARG A 39 3.74 -12.54 -16.76
N GLY A 40 4.73 -12.97 -17.56
CA GLY A 40 5.34 -12.19 -18.63
C GLY A 40 6.86 -12.25 -18.62
N VAL A 41 7.50 -11.11 -18.87
CA VAL A 41 8.97 -10.98 -18.81
C VAL A 41 9.38 -10.60 -17.40
N GLU A 42 10.32 -11.35 -16.84
CA GLU A 42 10.88 -11.15 -15.50
C GLU A 42 12.27 -10.51 -15.61
N LEU A 43 12.45 -9.39 -14.93
CA LEU A 43 13.77 -8.77 -14.79
C LEU A 43 14.38 -9.23 -13.46
N LEU A 44 15.46 -9.97 -13.53
CA LEU A 44 16.12 -10.55 -12.36
C LEU A 44 17.40 -9.79 -11.95
N ASP A 45 17.89 -8.92 -12.82
CA ASP A 45 19.07 -8.09 -12.57
C ASP A 45 18.66 -6.73 -11.97
N TYR A 46 19.24 -6.36 -10.83
CA TYR A 46 18.94 -5.11 -10.12
C TYR A 46 19.07 -3.86 -11.00
N ASN A 47 20.14 -3.78 -11.82
CA ASN A 47 20.38 -2.60 -12.65
C ASN A 47 19.35 -2.49 -13.79
N LEU A 48 18.92 -3.63 -14.34
CA LEU A 48 17.83 -3.66 -15.31
C LEU A 48 16.50 -3.25 -14.68
N CYS A 49 16.16 -3.76 -13.49
CA CYS A 49 14.98 -3.36 -12.75
C CYS A 49 15.00 -1.85 -12.50
N ARG A 50 16.12 -1.31 -12.01
CA ARG A 50 16.27 0.12 -11.75
C ARG A 50 16.14 0.96 -13.02
N ALA A 51 16.79 0.56 -14.11
CA ALA A 51 16.69 1.25 -15.40
C ALA A 51 15.25 1.25 -15.91
N PHE A 52 14.55 0.11 -15.83
CA PHE A 52 13.17 -0.03 -16.26
C PHE A 52 12.22 0.86 -15.45
N VAL A 53 12.34 0.89 -14.11
CA VAL A 53 11.48 1.72 -13.24
C VAL A 53 11.69 3.22 -13.47
N LEU A 54 12.91 3.62 -13.83
CA LEU A 54 13.25 5.02 -14.10
C LEU A 54 12.94 5.46 -15.55
N ASP A 55 12.65 4.53 -16.44
CA ASP A 55 12.35 4.82 -17.84
C ASP A 55 10.96 5.47 -17.97
N ARG A 56 10.94 6.72 -18.40
CA ARG A 56 9.70 7.51 -18.57
C ARG A 56 8.82 7.04 -19.72
N THR A 57 9.33 6.19 -20.60
CA THR A 57 8.55 5.59 -21.71
C THR A 57 7.71 4.41 -21.21
N MET A 58 8.12 3.82 -20.08
CA MET A 58 7.38 2.75 -19.45
C MET A 58 6.17 3.28 -18.68
N GLY A 59 5.17 2.43 -18.55
CA GLY A 59 3.95 2.77 -17.82
C GLY A 59 3.41 1.58 -17.07
N THR A 60 2.53 1.86 -16.12
CA THR A 60 1.79 0.84 -15.38
C THR A 60 0.50 0.55 -16.12
N ASP A 61 0.20 -0.72 -16.36
CA ASP A 61 -1.08 -1.19 -16.87
C ASP A 61 -1.66 -2.24 -15.91
N HIS A 62 -2.73 -1.87 -15.21
CA HIS A 62 -3.47 -2.77 -14.34
C HIS A 62 -4.68 -3.43 -15.03
N GLY A 63 -4.98 -3.07 -16.30
CA GLY A 63 -6.13 -3.58 -17.03
C GLY A 63 -6.14 -5.10 -17.11
N ASN A 64 -4.99 -5.69 -17.41
CA ASN A 64 -4.83 -7.15 -17.45
C ASN A 64 -5.10 -7.84 -16.09
N LEU A 65 -4.77 -7.20 -14.98
CA LEU A 65 -5.09 -7.73 -13.65
C LEU A 65 -6.59 -7.77 -13.41
N VAL A 66 -7.27 -6.67 -13.71
CA VAL A 66 -8.72 -6.52 -13.53
C VAL A 66 -9.50 -7.52 -14.40
N GLU A 67 -9.07 -7.68 -15.67
CA GLU A 67 -9.66 -8.63 -16.60
C GLU A 67 -9.45 -10.09 -16.15
N LYS A 68 -8.23 -10.45 -15.74
CA LYS A 68 -7.92 -11.79 -15.21
C LYS A 68 -8.69 -12.12 -13.94
N MET A 69 -8.99 -11.14 -13.11
CA MET A 69 -9.82 -11.32 -11.92
C MET A 69 -11.31 -11.40 -12.22
N GLY A 70 -11.74 -11.11 -13.46
CA GLY A 70 -13.16 -11.14 -13.83
C GLY A 70 -14.01 -10.20 -13.00
N ILE A 71 -13.47 -9.01 -12.64
CA ILE A 71 -14.21 -8.02 -11.84
C ILE A 71 -15.39 -7.51 -12.69
N PRO A 72 -16.65 -7.65 -12.20
CA PRO A 72 -17.83 -7.21 -12.93
C PRO A 72 -17.89 -5.68 -13.03
N GLU A 73 -18.70 -5.16 -13.94
CA GLU A 73 -19.01 -3.73 -14.00
C GLU A 73 -19.51 -3.26 -12.63
N SER A 74 -18.72 -2.40 -12.00
CA SER A 74 -18.88 -1.99 -10.60
C SER A 74 -18.11 -0.70 -10.32
N ARG A 75 -18.31 -0.11 -9.14
CA ARG A 75 -17.50 0.99 -8.64
C ARG A 75 -16.02 0.57 -8.52
N ALA A 76 -15.77 -0.65 -8.04
CA ALA A 76 -14.42 -1.21 -7.94
C ALA A 76 -13.70 -1.26 -9.29
N LEU A 77 -14.38 -1.73 -10.35
CA LEU A 77 -13.82 -1.78 -11.70
C LEU A 77 -13.48 -0.39 -12.23
N THR A 78 -14.41 0.56 -12.08
CA THR A 78 -14.22 1.95 -12.49
C THR A 78 -13.03 2.57 -11.77
N PHE A 79 -12.92 2.38 -10.46
CA PHE A 79 -11.81 2.85 -9.64
C PHE A 79 -10.48 2.25 -10.11
N LYS A 80 -10.40 0.92 -10.27
CA LYS A 80 -9.18 0.24 -10.71
C LYS A 80 -8.75 0.66 -12.12
N ARG A 81 -9.67 0.86 -13.04
CA ARG A 81 -9.35 1.38 -14.38
C ARG A 81 -8.83 2.82 -14.34
N ARG A 82 -9.32 3.65 -13.43
CA ARG A 82 -8.85 5.03 -13.27
C ARG A 82 -7.52 5.13 -12.54
N MET A 83 -7.30 4.35 -11.46
CA MET A 83 -6.08 4.33 -10.63
C MET A 83 -5.30 5.65 -10.66
N LEU A 84 -5.87 6.69 -10.12
CA LEU A 84 -5.63 8.12 -10.39
C LEU A 84 -4.17 8.54 -10.63
N LEU A 85 -3.22 8.02 -9.89
CA LEU A 85 -1.81 8.40 -10.02
C LEU A 85 -0.97 7.42 -10.84
N THR A 86 -1.41 6.18 -11.00
CA THR A 86 -0.65 5.12 -11.67
C THR A 86 -1.05 4.92 -13.12
N GLN A 87 -2.35 5.02 -13.44
CA GLN A 87 -2.87 4.80 -14.80
C GLN A 87 -2.87 6.08 -15.66
N ASN A 88 -3.06 7.24 -15.04
CA ASN A 88 -3.15 8.50 -15.78
C ASN A 88 -1.78 8.98 -16.25
N ARG A 89 -1.75 9.59 -17.42
CA ARG A 89 -0.55 10.17 -18.07
C ARG A 89 -0.82 11.62 -18.51
N GLY A 90 0.23 12.30 -18.94
CA GLY A 90 0.12 13.67 -19.49
C GLY A 90 -0.50 14.66 -18.50
N GLU A 91 -1.36 15.52 -19.01
CA GLU A 91 -1.97 16.62 -18.27
C GLU A 91 -2.84 16.15 -17.09
N VAL A 92 -3.60 15.07 -17.26
CA VAL A 92 -4.44 14.52 -16.18
C VAL A 92 -3.56 14.13 -14.99
N ARG A 93 -2.47 13.40 -15.24
CA ARG A 93 -1.54 13.02 -14.16
C ARG A 93 -0.89 14.23 -13.51
N GLN A 94 -0.52 15.25 -14.31
CA GLN A 94 0.06 16.48 -13.76
C GLN A 94 -0.93 17.22 -12.86
N ARG A 95 -2.19 17.36 -13.28
CA ARG A 95 -3.26 17.97 -12.49
C ARG A 95 -3.49 17.22 -11.18
N LEU A 96 -3.64 15.89 -11.24
CA LEU A 96 -3.89 15.06 -10.06
C LEU A 96 -2.70 15.09 -9.07
N ARG A 97 -1.47 15.04 -9.58
CA ARG A 97 -0.29 15.19 -8.71
C ARG A 97 -0.19 16.60 -8.13
N GLY A 98 -0.50 17.62 -8.93
CA GLY A 98 -0.55 19.01 -8.47
C GLY A 98 -1.56 19.20 -7.34
N ALA A 99 -2.72 18.56 -7.43
CA ALA A 99 -3.75 18.58 -6.39
C ALA A 99 -3.26 18.04 -5.04
N LEU A 100 -2.36 17.06 -5.04
CA LEU A 100 -1.77 16.48 -3.83
C LEU A 100 -0.47 17.18 -3.39
N THR A 101 0.13 17.99 -4.26
CA THR A 101 1.35 18.73 -3.91
C THR A 101 1.03 19.73 -2.79
N GLY A 102 1.75 19.66 -1.69
CA GLY A 102 1.47 20.45 -0.49
C GLY A 102 0.58 19.77 0.54
N LEU A 103 -0.15 18.70 0.17
CA LEU A 103 -0.89 17.86 1.10
C LEU A 103 -0.07 16.65 1.56
N ILE A 104 0.82 16.16 0.71
CA ILE A 104 1.69 15.02 0.97
C ILE A 104 3.13 15.43 0.67
N GLY A 105 3.96 15.45 1.70
CA GLY A 105 5.37 15.80 1.57
C GLY A 105 6.13 15.72 2.89
N PRO A 106 7.45 15.98 2.88
CA PRO A 106 8.28 15.85 4.08
C PRO A 106 7.82 16.71 5.26
N LYS A 107 7.29 17.91 5.01
CA LYS A 107 6.77 18.78 6.06
C LYS A 107 5.54 18.14 6.70
N GLN A 108 4.55 17.73 5.91
CA GLN A 108 3.31 17.11 6.37
C GLN A 108 3.60 15.80 7.11
N ALA A 109 4.56 15.01 6.63
CA ALA A 109 5.03 13.82 7.35
C ALA A 109 5.66 14.16 8.70
N GLY A 110 6.39 15.28 8.78
CA GLY A 110 6.93 15.80 10.05
C GLY A 110 5.83 16.22 11.02
N ASP A 111 4.80 16.89 10.53
CA ASP A 111 3.66 17.36 11.33
C ASP A 111 2.83 16.18 11.91
N LEU A 112 2.88 15.01 11.29
CA LEU A 112 2.22 13.79 11.78
C LEU A 112 2.97 13.07 12.91
N ARG A 113 4.21 13.43 13.21
CA ARG A 113 5.09 12.68 14.15
C ARG A 113 4.44 12.46 15.51
N GLU A 114 3.84 13.49 16.11
CA GLU A 114 3.19 13.38 17.41
C GLU A 114 1.93 12.49 17.34
N GLY A 115 1.14 12.64 16.29
CA GLY A 115 -0.02 11.79 16.05
C GLY A 115 0.36 10.32 15.85
N ILE A 116 1.43 10.05 15.11
CA ILE A 116 1.97 8.68 14.93
C ILE A 116 2.42 8.12 16.30
N ALA A 117 3.15 8.89 17.09
CA ALA A 117 3.56 8.46 18.42
C ALA A 117 2.36 8.14 19.32
N GLY A 118 1.32 8.97 19.28
CA GLY A 118 0.08 8.72 20.02
C GLY A 118 -0.66 7.45 19.57
N VAL A 119 -0.75 7.22 18.26
CA VAL A 119 -1.33 5.98 17.72
C VAL A 119 -0.54 4.75 18.19
N VAL A 120 0.78 4.80 18.08
CA VAL A 120 1.67 3.70 18.51
C VAL A 120 1.52 3.42 19.99
N SER A 121 1.56 4.45 20.87
CA SER A 121 1.38 4.28 22.31
C SER A 121 0.02 3.65 22.64
N ASN A 122 -1.05 4.17 22.08
CA ASN A 122 -2.39 3.63 22.33
C ASN A 122 -2.53 2.17 21.91
N LEU A 123 -1.91 1.77 20.80
CA LEU A 123 -1.94 0.38 20.33
C LEU A 123 -1.09 -0.53 21.21
N LEU A 124 0.07 -0.07 21.69
CA LEU A 124 0.91 -0.81 22.63
C LEU A 124 0.20 -1.00 23.97
N ASP A 125 -0.41 0.06 24.51
CA ASP A 125 -1.16 0.00 25.78
C ASP A 125 -2.40 -0.91 25.70
N ALA A 126 -2.93 -1.12 24.51
CA ALA A 126 -4.07 -2.02 24.28
C ALA A 126 -3.69 -3.49 24.06
N LEU A 127 -2.38 -3.81 23.97
CA LEU A 127 -1.96 -5.19 23.82
C LEU A 127 -2.32 -6.00 25.07
N PRO A 128 -2.86 -7.22 24.93
CA PRO A 128 -3.11 -8.10 26.06
C PRO A 128 -1.81 -8.62 26.66
N ASP A 129 -1.85 -8.99 27.95
CA ASP A 129 -0.73 -9.67 28.58
C ASP A 129 -0.47 -11.05 27.94
N GLY A 130 0.82 -11.45 27.92
CA GLY A 130 1.22 -12.76 27.44
C GLY A 130 1.71 -12.79 25.99
N VAL A 131 1.51 -13.91 25.32
CA VAL A 131 1.93 -14.08 23.92
C VAL A 131 0.85 -13.56 22.98
N VAL A 132 1.24 -12.64 22.11
CA VAL A 132 0.33 -12.01 21.14
C VAL A 132 0.89 -12.17 19.72
N ASP A 133 0.00 -12.23 18.73
CA ASP A 133 0.36 -12.06 17.33
C ASP A 133 0.58 -10.56 17.06
N LEU A 134 1.86 -10.14 17.11
CA LEU A 134 2.25 -8.74 16.95
C LEU A 134 1.94 -8.19 15.55
N LYS A 135 1.88 -9.06 14.54
CA LYS A 135 1.48 -8.62 13.21
C LYS A 135 0.05 -8.12 13.23
N HIS A 136 -0.90 -8.93 13.68
CA HIS A 136 -2.32 -8.59 13.64
C HIS A 136 -2.76 -7.65 14.77
N ALA A 137 -2.12 -7.73 15.95
CA ALA A 137 -2.49 -6.89 17.09
C ALA A 137 -1.85 -5.49 17.05
N PHE A 138 -0.75 -5.32 16.29
CA PHE A 138 0.01 -4.07 16.29
C PHE A 138 0.41 -3.62 14.88
N ALA A 139 1.25 -4.38 14.16
CA ALA A 139 1.85 -3.93 12.91
C ALA A 139 0.82 -3.56 11.84
N ASP A 140 -0.26 -4.34 11.70
CA ASP A 140 -1.35 -4.06 10.75
C ASP A 140 -2.17 -2.85 11.17
N LEU A 141 -2.27 -2.57 12.47
CA LEU A 141 -3.08 -1.48 13.00
C LEU A 141 -2.38 -0.13 13.03
N VAL A 142 -1.03 -0.09 13.08
CA VAL A 142 -0.29 1.17 13.11
C VAL A 142 -0.59 2.04 11.90
N PRO A 143 -0.38 1.61 10.64
CA PRO A 143 -0.65 2.45 9.48
C PRO A 143 -2.14 2.77 9.31
N ALA A 144 -3.03 1.85 9.65
CA ALA A 144 -4.47 2.09 9.64
C ALA A 144 -4.88 3.13 10.69
N GLY A 145 -4.28 3.10 11.88
CA GLY A 145 -4.49 4.09 12.91
C GLY A 145 -3.94 5.47 12.54
N VAL A 146 -2.78 5.50 11.89
CA VAL A 146 -2.21 6.75 11.33
C VAL A 146 -3.12 7.32 10.23
N TYR A 147 -3.66 6.48 9.35
CA TYR A 147 -4.67 6.92 8.40
C TYR A 147 -5.89 7.53 9.11
N CYS A 148 -6.43 6.85 10.13
CA CYS A 148 -7.56 7.39 10.91
C CYS A 148 -7.21 8.76 11.53
N HIS A 149 -6.05 8.89 12.15
CA HIS A 149 -5.59 10.16 12.69
C HIS A 149 -5.48 11.26 11.60
N TRP A 150 -4.97 10.91 10.44
CA TRP A 150 -4.74 11.84 9.34
C TRP A 150 -6.03 12.40 8.72
N VAL A 151 -7.12 11.60 8.74
CA VAL A 151 -8.44 12.00 8.24
C VAL A 151 -9.42 12.39 9.35
N ASP A 152 -8.92 12.55 10.57
CA ASP A 152 -9.71 12.84 11.78
C ASP A 152 -10.87 11.85 11.99
N ALA A 153 -10.52 10.55 11.92
CA ALA A 153 -11.42 9.45 12.23
C ALA A 153 -11.05 8.81 13.59
N PRO A 154 -12.00 8.22 14.32
CA PRO A 154 -11.69 7.51 15.56
C PRO A 154 -10.73 6.36 15.37
N LEU A 155 -9.74 6.21 16.28
CA LEU A 155 -8.77 5.09 16.25
C LEU A 155 -9.45 3.71 16.28
N SER A 156 -10.64 3.61 16.86
CA SER A 156 -11.44 2.38 16.86
C SER A 156 -11.80 1.87 15.45
N GLN A 157 -11.71 2.71 14.43
CA GLN A 157 -11.92 2.34 13.03
C GLN A 157 -10.67 1.74 12.36
N ALA A 158 -9.50 1.78 13.01
CA ALA A 158 -8.26 1.28 12.44
C ALA A 158 -8.36 -0.20 12.03
N ARG A 159 -9.03 -1.03 12.82
CA ARG A 159 -9.22 -2.45 12.49
C ARG A 159 -10.04 -2.63 11.21
N PHE A 160 -11.14 -1.91 11.05
CA PHE A 160 -11.94 -1.91 9.83
C PHE A 160 -11.09 -1.48 8.61
N VAL A 161 -10.35 -0.38 8.73
CA VAL A 161 -9.47 0.13 7.65
C VAL A 161 -8.43 -0.91 7.26
N SER A 162 -7.79 -1.55 8.23
CA SER A 162 -6.78 -2.60 8.00
C SER A 162 -7.37 -3.82 7.29
N GLU A 163 -8.48 -4.36 7.78
CA GLU A 163 -9.14 -5.55 7.23
C GLU A 163 -9.66 -5.31 5.81
N MET A 164 -10.23 -4.13 5.55
CA MET A 164 -10.69 -3.77 4.20
C MET A 164 -9.52 -3.62 3.24
N SER A 165 -8.44 -2.97 3.67
CA SER A 165 -7.23 -2.84 2.86
C SER A 165 -6.63 -4.20 2.50
N GLU A 166 -6.46 -5.11 3.46
CA GLU A 166 -5.99 -6.47 3.20
C GLU A 166 -6.89 -7.19 2.19
N THR A 167 -8.21 -7.03 2.34
CA THR A 167 -9.19 -7.67 1.46
C THR A 167 -9.09 -7.16 0.03
N VAL A 168 -9.01 -5.85 -0.21
CA VAL A 168 -8.93 -5.31 -1.57
C VAL A 168 -7.57 -5.57 -2.21
N LEU A 169 -6.49 -5.60 -1.43
CA LEU A 169 -5.15 -5.91 -1.91
C LEU A 169 -4.96 -7.40 -2.25
N ALA A 170 -5.86 -8.27 -1.80
CA ALA A 170 -5.90 -9.67 -2.25
C ALA A 170 -6.10 -9.82 -3.78
N ILE A 171 -6.46 -8.74 -4.49
CA ILE A 171 -6.48 -8.70 -5.97
C ILE A 171 -5.14 -9.11 -6.59
N PHE A 172 -4.02 -8.82 -5.92
CA PHE A 172 -2.70 -9.19 -6.39
C PHE A 172 -2.38 -10.68 -6.28
N ARG A 173 -3.20 -11.46 -5.55
CA ARG A 173 -3.10 -12.93 -5.51
C ARG A 173 -3.55 -13.56 -6.84
N ARG A 174 -4.25 -12.81 -7.70
CA ARG A 174 -4.75 -13.25 -9.00
C ARG A 174 -5.64 -14.49 -8.93
N ASP A 175 -6.40 -14.61 -7.84
CA ASP A 175 -7.38 -15.68 -7.62
C ASP A 175 -8.81 -15.14 -7.85
N PRO A 176 -9.47 -15.52 -8.97
CA PRO A 176 -10.81 -15.04 -9.27
C PRO A 176 -11.88 -15.43 -8.24
N SER A 177 -11.63 -16.47 -7.44
CA SER A 177 -12.56 -16.88 -6.37
C SER A 177 -12.73 -15.81 -5.31
N LEU A 178 -11.74 -14.90 -5.15
CA LEU A 178 -11.76 -13.78 -4.22
C LEU A 178 -12.54 -12.57 -4.74
N THR A 179 -12.88 -12.53 -6.04
CA THR A 179 -13.49 -11.37 -6.68
C THR A 179 -14.76 -10.88 -5.97
N PRO A 180 -15.74 -11.72 -5.60
CA PRO A 180 -16.94 -11.24 -4.91
C PRO A 180 -16.63 -10.52 -3.59
N ARG A 181 -15.68 -11.05 -2.81
CA ARG A 181 -15.25 -10.45 -1.54
C ARG A 181 -14.51 -9.13 -1.76
N ILE A 182 -13.65 -9.07 -2.79
CA ILE A 182 -12.92 -7.85 -3.15
C ILE A 182 -13.88 -6.74 -3.58
N VAL A 183 -14.87 -7.05 -4.41
CA VAL A 183 -15.87 -6.06 -4.86
C VAL A 183 -16.69 -5.54 -3.69
N ALA A 184 -17.17 -6.43 -2.82
CA ALA A 184 -17.90 -6.03 -1.62
C ALA A 184 -17.07 -5.11 -0.69
N ALA A 185 -15.78 -5.43 -0.49
CA ALA A 185 -14.89 -4.59 0.31
C ALA A 185 -14.67 -3.21 -0.31
N TYR A 186 -14.62 -3.09 -1.64
CA TYR A 186 -14.60 -1.76 -2.28
C TYR A 186 -15.88 -0.98 -2.06
N ASP A 187 -17.04 -1.63 -2.15
CA ASP A 187 -18.31 -0.96 -1.87
C ASP A 187 -18.36 -0.42 -0.44
N GLU A 188 -17.87 -1.20 0.53
CA GLU A 188 -17.75 -0.75 1.94
C GLU A 188 -16.74 0.40 2.10
N LEU A 189 -15.59 0.33 1.44
CA LEU A 189 -14.60 1.43 1.48
C LEU A 189 -15.13 2.71 0.86
N PHE A 190 -15.86 2.63 -0.25
CA PHE A 190 -16.47 3.81 -0.85
C PHE A 190 -17.58 4.39 0.01
N ALA A 191 -18.41 3.55 0.64
CA ALA A 191 -19.40 4.01 1.61
C ALA A 191 -18.73 4.71 2.81
N TYR A 192 -17.69 4.11 3.36
CA TYR A 192 -16.88 4.70 4.44
C TYR A 192 -16.28 6.05 4.02
N ALA A 193 -15.66 6.14 2.85
CA ALA A 193 -15.09 7.38 2.34
C ALA A 193 -16.15 8.48 2.16
N ALA A 194 -17.31 8.13 1.59
CA ALA A 194 -18.42 9.06 1.41
C ALA A 194 -18.93 9.61 2.75
N ASP A 195 -19.08 8.74 3.77
CA ASP A 195 -19.50 9.15 5.12
C ASP A 195 -18.45 10.09 5.76
N ARG A 196 -17.15 9.79 5.62
CA ARG A 196 -16.08 10.66 6.12
C ARG A 196 -16.06 12.01 5.42
N ILE A 197 -16.18 12.02 4.09
CA ILE A 197 -16.27 13.26 3.30
C ILE A 197 -17.49 14.08 3.72
N ALA A 198 -18.66 13.46 3.87
CA ALA A 198 -19.87 14.15 4.30
C ALA A 198 -19.72 14.76 5.69
N ALA A 199 -19.16 14.03 6.65
CA ALA A 199 -18.90 14.53 8.00
C ALA A 199 -17.92 15.72 7.97
N ARG A 200 -16.86 15.65 7.18
CA ARG A 200 -15.89 16.77 7.05
C ARG A 200 -16.49 17.98 6.34
N LYS A 201 -17.32 17.80 5.31
CA LYS A 201 -18.05 18.93 4.67
C LYS A 201 -18.94 19.70 5.66
N GLN A 202 -19.44 19.05 6.71
CA GLN A 202 -20.23 19.70 7.78
C GLN A 202 -19.36 20.37 8.85
N ALA A 203 -18.18 19.83 9.12
CA ALA A 203 -17.26 20.29 10.16
C ALA A 203 -15.81 20.27 9.66
N MET A 204 -15.48 21.22 8.78
CA MET A 204 -14.14 21.36 8.19
C MET A 204 -13.09 21.67 9.26
N GLY A 205 -12.02 20.86 9.29
CA GLY A 205 -10.85 21.03 10.16
C GLY A 205 -9.58 21.35 9.37
N ASP A 206 -8.46 21.06 10.00
CA ASP A 206 -7.12 21.17 9.38
C ASP A 206 -6.55 19.80 9.00
N ASP A 207 -7.34 18.73 9.18
CA ASP A 207 -7.02 17.36 8.77
C ASP A 207 -6.86 17.24 7.26
N PHE A 208 -6.23 16.15 6.84
CA PHE A 208 -5.94 15.89 5.42
C PHE A 208 -7.21 15.83 4.56
N LEU A 209 -8.27 15.19 5.04
CA LEU A 209 -9.50 15.05 4.28
C LEU A 209 -10.18 16.40 4.06
N SER A 210 -10.18 17.27 5.09
CA SER A 210 -10.66 18.66 4.97
C SER A 210 -9.84 19.45 3.95
N GLN A 211 -8.53 19.27 3.93
CA GLN A 211 -7.66 19.92 2.93
C GLN A 211 -7.94 19.38 1.52
N LEU A 212 -8.15 18.09 1.36
CA LEU A 212 -8.49 17.48 0.06
C LEU A 212 -9.86 17.97 -0.46
N ILE A 213 -10.84 18.15 0.44
CA ILE A 213 -12.15 18.74 0.11
C ILE A 213 -11.96 20.18 -0.38
N ARG A 214 -11.12 20.99 0.26
CA ARG A 214 -10.82 22.36 -0.24
C ARG A 214 -10.24 22.35 -1.65
N VAL A 215 -9.35 21.40 -1.96
CA VAL A 215 -8.80 21.22 -3.32
C VAL A 215 -9.91 20.86 -4.32
N GLN A 216 -10.87 20.06 -3.93
CA GLN A 216 -12.05 19.75 -4.76
C GLN A 216 -12.94 20.99 -4.94
N GLN A 217 -13.18 21.78 -3.91
CA GLN A 217 -14.03 22.98 -3.95
C GLN A 217 -13.49 24.06 -4.91
N VAL A 218 -12.18 24.14 -5.09
CA VAL A 218 -11.56 25.05 -6.08
C VAL A 218 -11.47 24.44 -7.49
N GLY A 219 -12.07 23.27 -7.71
CA GLY A 219 -12.19 22.64 -9.03
C GLY A 219 -10.94 21.88 -9.52
N ALA A 220 -9.94 21.69 -8.66
CA ALA A 220 -8.74 20.94 -9.02
C ALA A 220 -8.98 19.41 -9.04
N LEU A 221 -10.03 18.95 -8.35
CA LEU A 221 -10.53 17.56 -8.35
C LEU A 221 -12.03 17.54 -8.61
N SER A 222 -12.53 16.53 -9.29
CA SER A 222 -13.96 16.21 -9.32
C SER A 222 -14.39 15.54 -8.01
N GLU A 223 -15.69 15.42 -7.78
CA GLU A 223 -16.22 14.73 -6.60
C GLU A 223 -15.85 13.24 -6.60
N SER A 224 -15.93 12.59 -7.76
CA SER A 224 -15.52 11.20 -7.88
C SER A 224 -14.01 10.99 -7.69
N GLU A 225 -13.18 11.95 -8.07
CA GLU A 225 -11.74 11.90 -7.82
C GLU A 225 -11.41 12.10 -6.33
N LEU A 226 -12.17 12.94 -5.63
CA LEU A 226 -12.05 13.09 -4.18
C LEU A 226 -12.31 11.77 -3.45
N GLU A 227 -13.40 11.06 -3.78
CA GLU A 227 -13.72 9.75 -3.22
C GLU A 227 -12.64 8.71 -3.59
N ASP A 228 -12.23 8.67 -4.87
CA ASP A 228 -11.19 7.77 -5.34
C ASP A 228 -9.87 8.00 -4.59
N PHE A 229 -9.49 9.25 -4.30
CA PHE A 229 -8.30 9.54 -3.50
C PHE A 229 -8.43 9.08 -2.06
N ALA A 230 -9.58 9.26 -1.43
CA ALA A 230 -9.80 8.80 -0.05
C ALA A 230 -9.64 7.28 0.06
N VAL A 231 -10.19 6.50 -0.89
CA VAL A 231 -10.04 5.03 -0.94
C VAL A 231 -8.61 4.64 -1.32
N MET A 232 -8.01 5.29 -2.32
CA MET A 232 -6.64 5.00 -2.77
C MET A 232 -5.61 5.16 -1.64
N LEU A 233 -5.80 6.14 -0.76
CA LEU A 233 -4.90 6.36 0.37
C LEU A 233 -4.95 5.21 1.37
N ILE A 234 -6.10 4.61 1.60
CA ILE A 234 -6.21 3.41 2.44
C ILE A 234 -5.38 2.28 1.83
N GLU A 235 -5.55 1.98 0.54
CA GLU A 235 -4.77 0.94 -0.14
C GLU A 235 -3.26 1.22 -0.12
N ALA A 236 -2.87 2.46 -0.39
CA ALA A 236 -1.47 2.80 -0.57
C ALA A 236 -0.67 2.91 0.72
N SER A 237 -1.32 3.22 1.85
CA SER A 237 -0.64 3.54 3.10
C SER A 237 -0.52 2.39 4.08
N THR A 238 -1.33 1.34 3.97
CA THR A 238 -1.46 0.33 5.03
C THR A 238 -0.52 -0.86 4.84
N ASP A 239 -0.59 -1.58 3.74
CA ASP A 239 0.05 -2.90 3.56
C ASP A 239 1.58 -2.84 3.65
N ASN A 240 2.23 -2.03 2.82
CA ASN A 240 3.69 -1.94 2.79
C ASN A 240 4.28 -1.49 4.13
N THR A 241 3.61 -0.57 4.82
CA THR A 241 4.05 -0.06 6.12
C THR A 241 3.87 -1.14 7.20
N ALA A 242 2.74 -1.83 7.22
CA ALA A 242 2.48 -2.94 8.14
C ALA A 242 3.50 -4.07 7.98
N ALA A 243 3.74 -4.48 6.73
CA ALA A 243 4.74 -5.51 6.42
C ALA A 243 6.15 -5.08 6.85
N SER A 244 6.52 -3.82 6.60
CA SER A 244 7.83 -3.29 7.02
C SER A 244 7.99 -3.31 8.53
N ILE A 245 6.98 -2.87 9.29
CA ILE A 245 7.01 -2.90 10.76
C ILE A 245 7.20 -4.34 11.26
N ALA A 246 6.42 -5.29 10.73
CA ALA A 246 6.51 -6.69 11.14
C ALA A 246 7.90 -7.29 10.84
N ILE A 247 8.45 -7.03 9.63
CA ILE A 247 9.78 -7.51 9.24
C ILE A 247 10.88 -6.90 10.11
N ILE A 248 10.80 -5.60 10.39
CA ILE A 248 11.79 -4.91 11.25
C ILE A 248 11.79 -5.53 12.65
N ILE A 249 10.63 -5.73 13.25
CA ILE A 249 10.52 -6.35 14.58
C ILE A 249 11.09 -7.77 14.56
N ASP A 250 10.71 -8.59 13.57
CA ASP A 250 11.21 -9.95 13.40
C ASP A 250 12.75 -9.97 13.31
N ARG A 251 13.33 -9.13 12.46
CA ARG A 251 14.78 -9.06 12.26
C ARG A 251 15.54 -8.56 13.49
N LEU A 252 14.99 -7.59 14.20
CA LEU A 252 15.61 -7.07 15.42
C LEU A 252 15.53 -8.06 16.59
N THR A 253 14.40 -8.75 16.74
CA THR A 253 14.24 -9.77 17.79
C THR A 253 15.09 -11.02 17.53
N ALA A 254 15.37 -11.34 16.28
CA ALA A 254 16.32 -12.40 15.91
C ALA A 254 17.78 -12.06 16.28
N GLN A 255 18.06 -10.81 16.69
CA GLN A 255 19.38 -10.33 17.11
C GLN A 255 19.33 -9.75 18.54
N PRO A 256 19.34 -10.59 19.59
CA PRO A 256 19.11 -10.14 20.97
C PRO A 256 20.06 -9.04 21.45
N GLY A 257 21.30 -9.04 20.97
CA GLY A 257 22.27 -7.98 21.31
C GLY A 257 21.90 -6.62 20.70
N VAL A 258 21.38 -6.59 19.48
CA VAL A 258 20.92 -5.36 18.81
C VAL A 258 19.64 -4.85 19.49
N TRP A 259 18.70 -5.75 19.76
CA TRP A 259 17.46 -5.40 20.46
C TRP A 259 17.73 -4.78 21.82
N ALA A 260 18.61 -5.43 22.63
CA ALA A 260 18.99 -4.91 23.94
C ALA A 260 19.71 -3.54 23.84
N ALA A 261 20.56 -3.35 22.85
CA ALA A 261 21.24 -2.06 22.64
C ALA A 261 20.23 -0.95 22.34
N ILE A 262 19.26 -1.19 21.45
CA ILE A 262 18.19 -0.22 21.11
C ILE A 262 17.30 0.05 22.34
N ALA A 263 16.98 -0.97 23.13
CA ALA A 263 16.18 -0.80 24.35
C ALA A 263 16.88 0.10 25.37
N ASN A 264 18.21 0.03 25.47
CA ASN A 264 19.02 0.87 26.34
C ASN A 264 19.29 2.28 25.77
N ASP A 265 19.39 2.39 24.45
CA ASP A 265 19.59 3.65 23.74
C ASP A 265 18.72 3.71 22.47
N PRO A 266 17.50 4.27 22.58
CA PRO A 266 16.58 4.36 21.43
C PRO A 266 17.12 5.16 20.23
N THR A 267 18.18 5.95 20.39
CA THR A 267 18.77 6.69 19.25
C THR A 267 19.42 5.76 18.23
N LEU A 268 19.74 4.53 18.64
CA LEU A 268 20.28 3.49 17.76
C LEU A 268 19.21 2.86 16.83
N ALA A 269 17.94 3.13 17.05
CA ALA A 269 16.87 2.54 16.23
C ALA A 269 16.98 2.96 14.76
N ILE A 270 17.27 4.24 14.47
CA ILE A 270 17.36 4.74 13.09
C ILE A 270 18.50 4.09 12.29
N PRO A 271 19.75 3.97 12.80
CA PRO A 271 20.81 3.27 12.07
C PRO A 271 20.60 1.76 11.95
N ALA A 272 19.76 1.16 12.80
CA ALA A 272 19.52 -0.29 12.82
C ALA A 272 18.46 -0.75 11.80
N VAL A 273 17.67 0.17 11.26
CA VAL A 273 16.59 -0.05 10.26
C VAL A 273 17.05 0.45 8.89
#